data_15bb4ccaea61c7cd77fdc6cb98f301fd
#
_entry.id   15bb4ccaea61c7cd77fdc6cb98f301fd
#
_cell.length_a   1.000
_cell.length_b   1.000
_cell.length_c   1.000
_cell.angle_alpha   90.00
_cell.angle_beta   90.00
_cell.angle_gamma   90.00
#
_symmetry.space_group_name_H-M   'P 1'
#
loop_
_entity.id
_entity.type
_entity.pdbx_description
1 polymer ?
#
loop_
_entity_poly.entity_id
_entity_poly.type
_entity_poly.pdbx_seq_one_letter_code
_entity_poly.pdbx_strand_id
1 'polypeptide(L)'
;MKEYFGIDVGGTAVKWAVLGEDYSIRERGSMPTDFSAAEEVVEALVGLVEPYRERVFAVGVSAPGGIYEGDADGTIHRGGALTYMDGCPLGKLLRERLGMPVSVNNDGKCCALGEYAAGALRGHRIGVVLAIGTGIGGGIVIDGHVLRGAHGFAGEFSFLRNDVTQPASPGRMFAGTGGWRALRDAAVAEKGLPADTAVDGRRVFEWIESGDEAAQRALDRYACTFDAMLVNLQAVLDPEVFVIAGGISCHPELIDALRSQMPAALAGYEGFLAGIPMPQVKVAELGNDANLYGAVQEAMRLSK
;
A
#
# COMPACT_ATOMS: atom_id res chain seq x y z
N MET A 1 -4.34 -9.81 -28.23
CA MET A 1 -3.78 -9.51 -26.89
C MET A 1 -4.96 -9.48 -25.95
N LYS A 2 -4.94 -10.32 -24.88
CA LYS A 2 -6.02 -10.33 -23.89
C LYS A 2 -6.09 -9.01 -23.15
N GLU A 3 -7.28 -8.62 -22.76
CA GLU A 3 -7.52 -7.45 -21.92
C GLU A 3 -8.16 -7.88 -20.60
N TYR A 4 -7.92 -7.10 -19.56
CA TYR A 4 -8.35 -7.37 -18.19
C TYR A 4 -8.96 -6.10 -17.60
N PHE A 5 -9.96 -6.28 -16.76
CA PHE A 5 -10.60 -5.17 -16.07
C PHE A 5 -10.08 -5.07 -14.63
N GLY A 6 -9.43 -3.97 -14.30
CA GLY A 6 -8.97 -3.67 -12.95
C GLY A 6 -9.91 -2.72 -12.25
N ILE A 7 -10.23 -3.00 -10.99
CA ILE A 7 -11.05 -2.14 -10.13
C ILE A 7 -10.27 -1.86 -8.84
N ASP A 8 -10.29 -0.63 -8.38
CA ASP A 8 -9.78 -0.21 -7.07
C ASP A 8 -10.90 0.44 -6.28
N VAL A 9 -11.41 -0.26 -5.27
CA VAL A 9 -12.50 0.20 -4.40
C VAL A 9 -11.90 0.97 -3.24
N GLY A 10 -11.84 2.28 -3.36
CA GLY A 10 -11.36 3.17 -2.30
C GLY A 10 -12.50 3.77 -1.46
N GLY A 11 -12.14 4.36 -0.32
CA GLY A 11 -13.12 4.99 0.59
C GLY A 11 -13.82 6.25 0.04
N THR A 12 -13.30 6.88 -1.01
CA THR A 12 -13.85 8.10 -1.60
C THR A 12 -14.22 7.94 -3.07
N ALA A 13 -13.58 7.03 -3.77
CA ALA A 13 -13.84 6.75 -5.17
C ALA A 13 -13.53 5.30 -5.50
N VAL A 14 -14.34 4.71 -6.38
CA VAL A 14 -14.01 3.50 -7.12
C VAL A 14 -13.34 3.92 -8.41
N LYS A 15 -12.11 3.45 -8.64
CA LYS A 15 -11.39 3.64 -9.89
C LYS A 15 -11.42 2.36 -10.69
N TRP A 16 -11.34 2.46 -12.00
CA TRP A 16 -11.26 1.29 -12.87
C TRP A 16 -10.39 1.57 -14.09
N ALA A 17 -9.84 0.51 -14.65
CA ALA A 17 -9.13 0.56 -15.93
C ALA A 17 -9.23 -0.77 -16.68
N VAL A 18 -9.22 -0.70 -18.01
CA VAL A 18 -8.97 -1.83 -18.89
C VAL A 18 -7.50 -1.82 -19.26
N LEU A 19 -6.78 -2.90 -18.93
CA LEU A 19 -5.36 -3.06 -19.24
C LEU A 19 -5.13 -4.25 -20.18
N GLY A 20 -4.18 -4.09 -21.08
CA GLY A 20 -3.64 -5.19 -21.88
C GLY A 20 -2.70 -6.09 -21.06
N GLU A 21 -2.34 -7.25 -21.61
CA GLU A 21 -1.30 -8.15 -21.04
C GLU A 21 0.07 -7.46 -20.88
N ASP A 22 0.30 -6.40 -21.62
CA ASP A 22 1.48 -5.54 -21.56
C ASP A 22 1.40 -4.42 -20.51
N TYR A 23 0.36 -4.46 -19.68
CA TYR A 23 0.01 -3.43 -18.69
C TYR A 23 -0.28 -2.03 -19.26
N SER A 24 -0.44 -1.88 -20.58
CA SER A 24 -0.88 -0.61 -21.15
C SER A 24 -2.35 -0.35 -20.82
N ILE A 25 -2.65 0.81 -20.28
CA ILE A 25 -4.03 1.24 -20.01
C ILE A 25 -4.68 1.58 -21.35
N ARG A 26 -5.80 0.93 -21.66
CA ARG A 26 -6.64 1.16 -22.85
C ARG A 26 -7.74 2.17 -22.55
N GLU A 27 -8.39 2.00 -21.41
CA GLU A 27 -9.46 2.87 -20.95
C GLU A 27 -9.40 2.95 -19.42
N ARG A 28 -9.88 4.04 -18.84
CA ARG A 28 -9.99 4.20 -17.40
C ARG A 28 -11.08 5.20 -17.03
N GLY A 29 -11.56 5.09 -15.79
CA GLY A 29 -12.52 6.00 -15.22
C GLY A 29 -12.59 5.90 -13.71
N SER A 30 -13.50 6.68 -13.16
CA SER A 30 -13.79 6.63 -11.72
C SER A 30 -15.23 7.04 -11.45
N MET A 31 -15.73 6.61 -10.29
CA MET A 31 -17.00 7.04 -9.73
C MET A 31 -16.87 7.28 -8.23
N PRO A 32 -17.69 8.13 -7.61
CA PRO A 32 -17.69 8.30 -6.15
C PRO A 32 -18.03 6.98 -5.43
N THR A 33 -17.41 6.77 -4.26
CA THR A 33 -17.83 5.72 -3.32
C THR A 33 -18.92 6.31 -2.42
N ASP A 34 -20.15 6.22 -2.86
CA ASP A 34 -21.34 6.70 -2.14
C ASP A 34 -22.30 5.51 -1.96
N PHE A 35 -21.87 4.55 -1.13
CA PHE A 35 -22.58 3.32 -0.85
C PHE A 35 -22.81 3.15 0.64
N SER A 36 -23.93 2.52 0.99
CA SER A 36 -24.33 2.23 2.37
C SER A 36 -24.39 0.73 2.67
N ALA A 37 -24.34 -0.11 1.64
CA ALA A 37 -24.46 -1.56 1.73
C ALA A 37 -23.55 -2.26 0.71
N ALA A 38 -23.15 -3.51 1.03
CA ALA A 38 -22.33 -4.32 0.17
C ALA A 38 -23.00 -4.65 -1.18
N GLU A 39 -24.31 -4.83 -1.18
CA GLU A 39 -25.11 -5.09 -2.38
C GLU A 39 -25.03 -3.94 -3.39
N GLU A 40 -25.03 -2.70 -2.91
CA GLU A 40 -24.89 -1.52 -3.76
C GLU A 40 -23.51 -1.47 -4.43
N VAL A 41 -22.45 -1.86 -3.71
CA VAL A 41 -21.11 -2.00 -4.28
C VAL A 41 -21.10 -3.06 -5.38
N VAL A 42 -21.64 -4.25 -5.10
CA VAL A 42 -21.68 -5.35 -6.08
C VAL A 42 -22.42 -4.92 -7.35
N GLU A 43 -23.59 -4.30 -7.23
CA GLU A 43 -24.35 -3.80 -8.39
C GLU A 43 -23.57 -2.76 -9.19
N ALA A 44 -22.93 -1.81 -8.50
CA ALA A 44 -22.12 -0.79 -9.15
C ALA A 44 -20.93 -1.39 -9.91
N LEU A 45 -20.21 -2.36 -9.29
CA LEU A 45 -19.07 -3.00 -9.93
C LEU A 45 -19.51 -3.86 -11.13
N VAL A 46 -20.63 -4.57 -11.03
CA VAL A 46 -21.23 -5.29 -12.18
C VAL A 46 -21.54 -4.30 -13.31
N GLY A 47 -22.20 -3.19 -13.00
CA GLY A 47 -22.53 -2.16 -13.99
C GLY A 47 -21.30 -1.53 -14.67
N LEU A 48 -20.17 -1.41 -13.97
CA LEU A 48 -18.91 -0.94 -14.54
C LEU A 48 -18.31 -1.93 -15.54
N VAL A 49 -18.38 -3.23 -15.25
CA VAL A 49 -17.78 -4.28 -16.08
C VAL A 49 -18.64 -4.68 -17.27
N GLU A 50 -19.98 -4.63 -17.14
CA GLU A 50 -20.92 -5.14 -18.13
C GLU A 50 -20.68 -4.61 -19.57
N PRO A 51 -20.37 -3.32 -19.81
CA PRO A 51 -20.05 -2.83 -21.15
C PRO A 51 -18.80 -3.45 -21.78
N TYR A 52 -17.93 -4.06 -20.95
CA TYR A 52 -16.65 -4.65 -21.38
C TYR A 52 -16.63 -6.17 -21.34
N ARG A 53 -17.76 -6.81 -20.95
CA ARG A 53 -17.87 -8.24 -20.68
C ARG A 53 -17.37 -9.12 -21.82
N GLU A 54 -17.71 -8.81 -23.05
CA GLU A 54 -17.29 -9.58 -24.23
C GLU A 54 -15.82 -9.30 -24.66
N ARG A 55 -15.22 -8.28 -24.08
CA ARG A 55 -13.88 -7.79 -24.44
C ARG A 55 -12.81 -8.23 -23.45
N VAL A 56 -13.14 -8.26 -22.15
CA VAL A 56 -12.18 -8.56 -21.10
C VAL A 56 -12.22 -10.04 -20.70
N PHE A 57 -11.06 -10.59 -20.39
CA PHE A 57 -10.91 -12.00 -20.07
C PHE A 57 -11.21 -12.32 -18.59
N ALA A 58 -10.85 -11.42 -17.69
CA ALA A 58 -11.07 -11.55 -16.25
C ALA A 58 -11.08 -10.18 -15.57
N VAL A 59 -11.61 -10.15 -14.35
CA VAL A 59 -11.69 -8.95 -13.51
C VAL A 59 -10.79 -9.13 -12.29
N GLY A 60 -10.00 -8.10 -11.99
CA GLY A 60 -9.24 -7.98 -10.74
C GLY A 60 -9.82 -6.86 -9.89
N VAL A 61 -9.99 -7.12 -8.60
CA VAL A 61 -10.52 -6.14 -7.65
C VAL A 61 -9.52 -5.92 -6.51
N SER A 62 -9.11 -4.69 -6.32
CA SER A 62 -8.47 -4.16 -5.13
C SER A 62 -9.55 -3.62 -4.20
N ALA A 63 -9.55 -4.03 -2.94
CA ALA A 63 -10.52 -3.58 -1.95
C ALA A 63 -9.89 -3.46 -0.57
N PRO A 64 -10.40 -2.55 0.30
CA PRO A 64 -9.96 -2.50 1.69
C PRO A 64 -10.41 -3.75 2.45
N GLY A 65 -9.69 -4.08 3.52
CA GLY A 65 -9.97 -5.26 4.36
C GLY A 65 -9.08 -6.45 4.06
N GLY A 66 -9.18 -7.49 4.89
CA GLY A 66 -8.39 -8.71 4.76
C GLY A 66 -9.04 -9.71 3.80
N ILE A 67 -8.26 -10.27 2.90
CA ILE A 67 -8.64 -11.42 2.07
C ILE A 67 -7.77 -12.60 2.47
N TYR A 68 -8.36 -13.69 2.93
CA TYR A 68 -7.61 -14.84 3.43
C TYR A 68 -7.00 -15.66 2.30
N GLU A 69 -5.85 -16.28 2.59
CA GLU A 69 -5.25 -17.22 1.63
C GLU A 69 -6.17 -18.42 1.42
N GLY A 70 -6.36 -18.81 0.16
CA GLY A 70 -7.23 -19.93 -0.20
C GLY A 70 -8.74 -19.65 -0.11
N ASP A 71 -9.16 -18.44 0.24
CA ASP A 71 -10.57 -18.03 0.17
C ASP A 71 -11.00 -17.87 -1.29
N ALA A 72 -11.61 -18.93 -1.82
CA ALA A 72 -12.10 -18.94 -3.20
C ALA A 72 -13.26 -17.95 -3.43
N ASP A 73 -13.96 -17.53 -2.37
CA ASP A 73 -15.08 -16.60 -2.47
C ASP A 73 -14.60 -15.13 -2.52
N GLY A 74 -13.35 -14.87 -2.15
CA GLY A 74 -12.79 -13.51 -2.08
C GLY A 74 -13.57 -12.66 -1.09
N THR A 75 -13.81 -13.22 0.11
CA THR A 75 -14.58 -12.58 1.18
C THR A 75 -13.77 -11.47 1.82
N ILE A 76 -14.38 -10.30 1.96
CA ILE A 76 -13.77 -9.17 2.66
C ILE A 76 -13.97 -9.35 4.16
N HIS A 77 -12.86 -9.46 4.90
CA HIS A 77 -12.86 -9.50 6.35
C HIS A 77 -12.38 -8.17 6.92
N ARG A 78 -13.12 -7.63 7.88
CA ARG A 78 -12.79 -6.33 8.49
C ARG A 78 -12.65 -5.25 7.43
N GLY A 79 -13.74 -4.88 6.80
CA GLY A 79 -13.84 -4.02 5.61
C GLY A 79 -13.11 -2.66 5.64
N GLY A 80 -12.26 -2.42 6.63
CA GLY A 80 -11.44 -1.22 6.73
C GLY A 80 -12.26 0.05 6.76
N ALA A 81 -12.06 0.94 5.80
CA ALA A 81 -12.85 2.17 5.65
C ALA A 81 -14.30 1.90 5.21
N LEU A 82 -14.58 0.71 4.66
CA LEU A 82 -15.89 0.30 4.14
C LEU A 82 -16.47 -0.81 5.03
N THR A 83 -16.85 -0.46 6.26
CA THR A 83 -17.29 -1.42 7.28
C THR A 83 -18.49 -2.26 6.85
N TYR A 84 -19.36 -1.73 5.98
CA TYR A 84 -20.51 -2.45 5.41
C TYR A 84 -20.11 -3.58 4.44
N MET A 85 -18.83 -3.66 4.04
CA MET A 85 -18.30 -4.77 3.23
C MET A 85 -17.86 -5.98 4.07
N ASP A 86 -17.86 -5.89 5.40
CA ASP A 86 -17.40 -6.98 6.25
C ASP A 86 -18.26 -8.22 6.08
N GLY A 87 -17.62 -9.37 5.81
CA GLY A 87 -18.28 -10.63 5.50
C GLY A 87 -18.83 -10.75 4.07
N CYS A 88 -18.66 -9.75 3.21
CA CYS A 88 -19.13 -9.80 1.81
C CYS A 88 -18.26 -10.76 0.98
N PRO A 89 -18.83 -11.83 0.38
CA PRO A 89 -18.12 -12.73 -0.51
C PRO A 89 -18.02 -12.11 -1.92
N LEU A 90 -17.33 -10.96 -2.01
CA LEU A 90 -17.32 -10.11 -3.19
C LEU A 90 -16.91 -10.83 -4.46
N GLY A 91 -15.86 -11.63 -4.40
CA GLY A 91 -15.36 -12.39 -5.56
C GLY A 91 -16.38 -13.38 -6.09
N LYS A 92 -17.08 -14.12 -5.19
CA LYS A 92 -18.15 -15.04 -5.57
C LYS A 92 -19.31 -14.30 -6.23
N LEU A 93 -19.82 -13.26 -5.59
CA LEU A 93 -20.97 -12.49 -6.10
C LEU A 93 -20.69 -11.89 -7.48
N LEU A 94 -19.49 -11.34 -7.69
CA LEU A 94 -19.10 -10.82 -9.00
C LEU A 94 -18.96 -11.93 -10.05
N ARG A 95 -18.36 -13.08 -9.71
CA ARG A 95 -18.26 -14.23 -10.65
C ARG A 95 -19.64 -14.74 -11.08
N GLU A 96 -20.57 -14.88 -10.14
CA GLU A 96 -21.93 -15.35 -10.41
C GLU A 96 -22.69 -14.37 -11.32
N ARG A 97 -22.52 -13.07 -11.13
CA ARG A 97 -23.21 -12.04 -11.88
C ARG A 97 -22.59 -11.81 -13.28
N LEU A 98 -21.27 -11.80 -13.37
CA LEU A 98 -20.56 -11.51 -14.62
C LEU A 98 -20.32 -12.74 -15.48
N GLY A 99 -20.35 -13.96 -14.91
CA GLY A 99 -20.07 -15.20 -15.63
C GLY A 99 -18.63 -15.31 -16.13
N MET A 100 -17.67 -14.66 -15.45
CA MET A 100 -16.25 -14.65 -15.80
C MET A 100 -15.35 -14.75 -14.57
N PRO A 101 -14.04 -15.08 -14.74
CA PRO A 101 -13.11 -15.15 -13.63
C PRO A 101 -12.95 -13.79 -12.92
N VAL A 102 -12.99 -13.79 -11.59
CA VAL A 102 -12.79 -12.61 -10.75
C VAL A 102 -11.82 -12.94 -9.63
N SER A 103 -10.81 -12.12 -9.44
CA SER A 103 -9.93 -12.11 -8.26
C SER A 103 -10.21 -10.90 -7.37
N VAL A 104 -10.10 -11.08 -6.06
CA VAL A 104 -10.18 -9.99 -5.08
C VAL A 104 -8.95 -10.04 -4.20
N ASN A 105 -8.33 -8.88 -3.95
CA ASN A 105 -7.19 -8.78 -3.06
C ASN A 105 -7.24 -7.47 -2.27
N ASN A 106 -6.51 -7.43 -1.15
CA ASN A 106 -6.38 -6.23 -0.34
C ASN A 106 -5.66 -5.11 -1.11
N ASP A 107 -6.03 -3.86 -0.85
CA ASP A 107 -5.49 -2.66 -1.49
C ASP A 107 -3.96 -2.51 -1.35
N GLY A 108 -3.41 -2.66 -0.14
CA GLY A 108 -1.96 -2.62 0.08
C GLY A 108 -1.22 -3.74 -0.66
N LYS A 109 -1.81 -4.93 -0.72
CA LYS A 109 -1.26 -6.07 -1.44
C LYS A 109 -1.34 -5.88 -2.96
N CYS A 110 -2.43 -5.28 -3.45
CA CYS A 110 -2.53 -4.87 -4.85
C CYS A 110 -1.48 -3.80 -5.19
N CYS A 111 -1.26 -2.82 -4.31
CA CYS A 111 -0.20 -1.82 -4.51
C CYS A 111 1.16 -2.50 -4.72
N ALA A 112 1.53 -3.46 -3.86
CA ALA A 112 2.78 -4.18 -3.98
C ALA A 112 2.88 -5.02 -5.27
N LEU A 113 1.80 -5.69 -5.66
CA LEU A 113 1.74 -6.45 -6.91
C LEU A 113 1.82 -5.56 -8.15
N GLY A 114 1.23 -4.37 -8.10
CA GLY A 114 1.32 -3.38 -9.17
C GLY A 114 2.76 -2.93 -9.38
N GLU A 115 3.42 -2.54 -8.29
CA GLU A 115 4.83 -2.14 -8.33
C GLU A 115 5.75 -3.29 -8.81
N TYR A 116 5.40 -4.55 -8.51
CA TYR A 116 6.09 -5.70 -9.04
C TYR A 116 5.84 -5.90 -10.55
N ALA A 117 4.62 -5.76 -10.99
CA ALA A 117 4.21 -6.00 -12.37
C ALA A 117 4.78 -4.96 -13.34
N ALA A 118 4.72 -3.67 -12.97
CA ALA A 118 5.00 -2.58 -13.89
C ALA A 118 5.79 -1.40 -13.28
N GLY A 119 6.13 -1.44 -11.98
CA GLY A 119 6.78 -0.34 -11.26
C GLY A 119 8.13 -0.68 -10.63
N ALA A 120 8.39 -0.08 -9.48
CA ALA A 120 9.70 -0.06 -8.81
C ALA A 120 10.20 -1.41 -8.27
N LEU A 121 9.32 -2.40 -8.09
CA LEU A 121 9.68 -3.77 -7.72
C LEU A 121 10.02 -4.67 -8.91
N ARG A 122 9.87 -4.19 -10.14
CA ARG A 122 10.12 -5.00 -11.34
C ARG A 122 11.55 -5.52 -11.37
N GLY A 123 11.71 -6.84 -11.56
CA GLY A 123 13.01 -7.53 -11.62
C GLY A 123 13.59 -7.93 -10.27
N HIS A 124 12.95 -7.60 -9.16
CA HIS A 124 13.35 -8.04 -7.82
C HIS A 124 12.59 -9.30 -7.41
N ARG A 125 13.28 -10.24 -6.76
CA ARG A 125 12.65 -11.47 -6.24
C ARG A 125 11.89 -11.24 -4.96
N ILE A 126 12.49 -10.48 -4.03
CA ILE A 126 11.92 -10.17 -2.71
C ILE A 126 11.88 -8.65 -2.57
N GLY A 127 10.69 -8.11 -2.47
CA GLY A 127 10.48 -6.69 -2.31
C GLY A 127 9.34 -6.38 -1.36
N VAL A 128 9.42 -5.23 -0.72
CA VAL A 128 8.42 -4.75 0.23
C VAL A 128 7.95 -3.37 -0.20
N VAL A 129 6.65 -3.18 -0.30
CA VAL A 129 6.03 -1.86 -0.49
C VAL A 129 5.47 -1.38 0.85
N LEU A 130 5.83 -0.16 1.26
CA LEU A 130 5.26 0.53 2.41
C LEU A 130 4.53 1.78 1.91
N ALA A 131 3.21 1.79 2.03
CA ALA A 131 2.36 2.91 1.63
C ALA A 131 2.08 3.81 2.84
N ILE A 132 2.67 5.00 2.84
CA ILE A 132 2.53 5.98 3.92
C ILE A 132 1.21 6.74 3.74
N GLY A 133 0.25 6.38 4.57
CA GLY A 133 -1.04 7.06 4.71
C GLY A 133 -1.23 7.57 6.13
N THR A 134 -2.45 7.51 6.66
CA THR A 134 -2.73 7.74 8.09
C THR A 134 -2.02 6.69 8.96
N GLY A 135 -1.87 5.47 8.45
CA GLY A 135 -1.01 4.39 8.94
C GLY A 135 -0.05 3.96 7.85
N ILE A 136 0.46 2.73 7.96
CA ILE A 136 1.36 2.11 6.99
C ILE A 136 0.68 0.88 6.39
N GLY A 137 0.18 1.04 5.18
CA GLY A 137 -0.28 -0.07 4.34
C GLY A 137 0.87 -0.68 3.54
N GLY A 138 0.55 -1.67 2.73
CA GLY A 138 1.52 -2.22 1.78
C GLY A 138 1.44 -3.73 1.61
N GLY A 139 2.53 -4.31 1.12
CA GLY A 139 2.61 -5.74 0.87
C GLY A 139 4.04 -6.22 0.66
N ILE A 140 4.19 -7.52 0.74
CA ILE A 140 5.46 -8.24 0.55
C ILE A 140 5.30 -9.10 -0.69
N VAL A 141 6.22 -8.98 -1.64
CA VAL A 141 6.24 -9.81 -2.84
C VAL A 141 7.47 -10.71 -2.80
N ILE A 142 7.27 -12.01 -2.98
CA ILE A 142 8.32 -13.03 -3.04
C ILE A 142 8.11 -13.85 -4.31
N ASP A 143 9.12 -13.90 -5.17
CA ASP A 143 9.09 -14.63 -6.45
C ASP A 143 7.81 -14.34 -7.28
N GLY A 144 7.41 -13.08 -7.28
CA GLY A 144 6.23 -12.60 -8.00
C GLY A 144 4.89 -12.88 -7.33
N HIS A 145 4.85 -13.44 -6.12
CA HIS A 145 3.64 -13.71 -5.37
C HIS A 145 3.55 -12.79 -4.17
N VAL A 146 2.37 -12.18 -3.95
CA VAL A 146 2.15 -11.43 -2.73
C VAL A 146 1.97 -12.38 -1.54
N LEU A 147 2.69 -12.12 -0.47
CA LEU A 147 2.55 -12.86 0.78
C LEU A 147 1.28 -12.40 1.51
N ARG A 148 0.25 -13.24 1.53
CA ARG A 148 -0.99 -12.96 2.26
C ARG A 148 -0.92 -13.43 3.71
N GLY A 149 -0.21 -14.53 3.98
CA GLY A 149 -0.26 -15.22 5.26
C GLY A 149 -1.57 -15.98 5.44
N ALA A 150 -1.64 -16.87 6.42
CA ALA A 150 -2.77 -17.76 6.64
C ALA A 150 -4.12 -17.03 6.85
N HIS A 151 -4.09 -15.80 7.35
CA HIS A 151 -5.29 -15.01 7.69
C HIS A 151 -5.31 -13.64 7.01
N GLY A 152 -4.60 -13.47 5.90
CA GLY A 152 -4.50 -12.19 5.19
C GLY A 152 -3.73 -11.10 5.93
N PHE A 153 -3.00 -11.44 7.00
CA PHE A 153 -2.38 -10.46 7.91
C PHE A 153 -0.91 -10.15 7.59
N ALA A 154 -0.26 -10.90 6.71
CA ALA A 154 1.10 -10.59 6.31
C ALA A 154 1.14 -9.24 5.56
N GLY A 155 2.13 -8.42 5.87
CA GLY A 155 2.25 -7.07 5.30
C GLY A 155 1.37 -6.00 5.96
N GLU A 156 0.70 -6.32 7.07
CA GLU A 156 -0.06 -5.36 7.87
C GLU A 156 0.89 -4.55 8.77
N PHE A 157 1.74 -3.74 8.15
CA PHE A 157 2.86 -3.04 8.81
C PHE A 157 2.40 -2.06 9.88
N SER A 158 1.20 -1.51 9.77
CA SER A 158 0.59 -0.64 10.77
C SER A 158 0.61 -1.22 12.18
N PHE A 159 0.58 -2.55 12.32
CA PHE A 159 0.53 -3.27 13.60
C PHE A 159 1.90 -3.63 14.17
N LEU A 160 3.00 -3.34 13.47
CA LEU A 160 4.34 -3.50 14.03
C LEU A 160 4.51 -2.58 15.25
N ARG A 161 5.16 -3.09 16.30
CA ARG A 161 5.37 -2.34 17.53
C ARG A 161 6.77 -1.73 17.57
N ASN A 162 6.85 -0.45 17.91
CA ASN A 162 8.11 0.25 18.09
C ASN A 162 8.59 0.18 19.55
N ASP A 163 7.65 0.07 20.50
CA ASP A 163 7.94 -0.06 21.93
C ASP A 163 7.25 -1.31 22.48
N VAL A 164 8.06 -2.32 22.80
CA VAL A 164 7.59 -3.60 23.34
C VAL A 164 7.49 -3.62 24.87
N THR A 165 7.97 -2.56 25.55
CA THR A 165 8.00 -2.48 27.01
C THR A 165 6.65 -2.13 27.62
N GLN A 166 5.73 -1.60 26.80
CA GLN A 166 4.41 -1.11 27.21
C GLN A 166 3.30 -1.80 26.40
N PRO A 167 2.06 -1.83 26.88
CA PRO A 167 0.92 -2.32 26.08
C PRO A 167 0.80 -1.63 24.72
N ALA A 168 0.29 -2.35 23.72
CA ALA A 168 0.05 -1.80 22.40
C ALA A 168 -0.95 -0.62 22.46
N SER A 169 -0.62 0.44 21.77
CA SER A 169 -1.49 1.61 21.56
C SER A 169 -1.17 2.23 20.20
N PRO A 170 -2.07 2.99 19.60
CA PRO A 170 -1.83 3.61 18.29
C PRO A 170 -0.51 4.36 18.18
N GLY A 171 -0.12 5.14 19.20
CA GLY A 171 1.15 5.89 19.23
C GLY A 171 2.41 5.04 19.40
N ARG A 172 2.26 3.74 19.68
CA ARG A 172 3.37 2.78 19.87
C ARG A 172 3.42 1.69 18.79
N MET A 173 2.61 1.86 17.80
CA MET A 173 2.60 1.05 16.59
C MET A 173 3.17 1.84 15.43
N PHE A 174 3.64 1.14 14.42
CA PHE A 174 4.18 1.79 13.22
C PHE A 174 3.16 2.67 12.52
N ALA A 175 1.86 2.38 12.61
CA ALA A 175 0.81 3.29 12.16
C ALA A 175 0.97 4.71 12.75
N GLY A 176 1.20 4.80 14.06
CA GLY A 176 1.28 6.08 14.76
C GLY A 176 2.62 6.78 14.66
N THR A 177 3.71 6.06 14.35
CA THR A 177 5.06 6.64 14.29
C THR A 177 5.60 6.74 12.86
N GLY A 178 5.06 5.97 11.92
CA GLY A 178 5.45 5.96 10.51
C GLY A 178 4.42 6.60 9.58
N GLY A 179 3.16 6.80 10.00
CA GLY A 179 2.16 7.50 9.21
C GLY A 179 2.52 8.99 9.03
N TRP A 180 2.00 9.63 7.97
CA TRP A 180 2.31 11.03 7.65
C TRP A 180 2.03 12.01 8.80
N ARG A 181 1.05 11.68 9.66
CA ARG A 181 0.71 12.51 10.83
C ARG A 181 1.84 12.55 11.85
N ALA A 182 2.62 11.48 11.98
CA ALA A 182 3.77 11.47 12.87
C ALA A 182 4.83 12.51 12.46
N LEU A 183 5.10 12.62 11.16
CA LEU A 183 5.98 13.67 10.62
C LEU A 183 5.40 15.07 10.87
N ARG A 184 4.08 15.25 10.60
CA ARG A 184 3.40 16.52 10.87
C ARG A 184 3.51 16.92 12.34
N ASP A 185 3.19 16.02 13.25
CA ASP A 185 3.17 16.29 14.69
C ASP A 185 4.58 16.60 15.20
N ALA A 186 5.59 15.89 14.69
CA ALA A 186 7.00 16.20 14.99
C ALA A 186 7.40 17.59 14.48
N ALA A 187 7.01 17.97 13.26
CA ALA A 187 7.33 19.28 12.70
C ALA A 187 6.63 20.41 13.46
N VAL A 188 5.36 20.25 13.83
CA VAL A 188 4.60 21.20 14.65
C VAL A 188 5.28 21.40 16.02
N ALA A 189 5.69 20.31 16.68
CA ALA A 189 6.37 20.35 17.96
C ALA A 189 7.76 21.01 17.87
N GLU A 190 8.58 20.66 16.87
CA GLU A 190 9.91 21.27 16.67
C GLU A 190 9.84 22.77 16.40
N LYS A 191 8.77 23.22 15.75
CA LYS A 191 8.53 24.65 15.49
C LYS A 191 7.93 25.39 16.70
N GLY A 192 7.62 24.68 17.80
CA GLY A 192 6.97 25.27 18.98
C GLY A 192 5.55 25.77 18.72
N LEU A 193 4.87 25.21 17.72
CA LEU A 193 3.50 25.56 17.39
C LEU A 193 2.50 24.77 18.27
N PRO A 194 1.28 25.30 18.51
CA PRO A 194 0.23 24.55 19.18
C PRO A 194 -0.07 23.21 18.48
N ALA A 195 -0.30 22.16 19.27
CA ALA A 195 -0.50 20.81 18.73
C ALA A 195 -1.73 20.69 17.79
N ASP A 196 -2.71 21.57 17.96
CA ASP A 196 -3.93 21.66 17.15
C ASP A 196 -3.77 22.55 15.90
N THR A 197 -2.54 23.04 15.63
CA THR A 197 -2.26 23.82 14.42
C THR A 197 -2.65 23.04 13.18
N ALA A 198 -3.50 23.63 12.35
CA ALA A 198 -3.98 23.03 11.12
C ALA A 198 -2.86 23.01 10.06
N VAL A 199 -2.16 21.87 9.96
CA VAL A 199 -1.05 21.62 9.03
C VAL A 199 -1.29 20.28 8.35
N ASP A 200 -1.16 20.23 7.05
CA ASP A 200 -1.15 19.01 6.25
C ASP A 200 0.27 18.59 5.84
N GLY A 201 0.40 17.44 5.21
CA GLY A 201 1.69 16.93 4.76
C GLY A 201 2.38 17.86 3.75
N ARG A 202 1.62 18.50 2.86
CA ARG A 202 2.16 19.44 1.87
C ARG A 202 2.85 20.62 2.57
N ARG A 203 2.20 21.18 3.58
CA ARG A 203 2.75 22.32 4.32
C ARG A 203 4.03 21.97 5.06
N VAL A 204 4.16 20.75 5.57
CA VAL A 204 5.41 20.29 6.20
C VAL A 204 6.54 20.28 5.17
N PHE A 205 6.31 19.75 3.97
CA PHE A 205 7.34 19.71 2.93
C PHE A 205 7.66 21.10 2.37
N GLU A 206 6.70 22.03 2.28
CA GLU A 206 6.99 23.44 1.98
C GLU A 206 7.98 24.07 2.98
N TRP A 207 7.87 23.75 4.28
CA TRP A 207 8.84 24.20 5.27
C TRP A 207 10.22 23.59 5.02
N ILE A 208 10.30 22.29 4.76
CA ILE A 208 11.56 21.59 4.49
C ILE A 208 12.23 22.18 3.24
N GLU A 209 11.51 22.32 2.14
CA GLU A 209 11.97 22.90 0.89
C GLU A 209 12.46 24.34 1.05
N SER A 210 11.87 25.13 1.96
CA SER A 210 12.30 26.49 2.28
C SER A 210 13.53 26.55 3.19
N GLY A 211 14.08 25.42 3.62
CA GLY A 211 15.26 25.36 4.49
C GLY A 211 14.97 25.58 5.98
N ASP A 212 13.72 25.34 6.43
CA ASP A 212 13.36 25.45 7.85
C ASP A 212 14.03 24.34 8.66
N GLU A 213 15.00 24.72 9.51
CA GLU A 213 15.79 23.77 10.28
C GLU A 213 14.95 22.93 11.26
N ALA A 214 13.85 23.48 11.80
CA ALA A 214 12.99 22.73 12.72
C ALA A 214 12.23 21.64 11.98
N ALA A 215 11.70 21.95 10.79
CA ALA A 215 11.05 20.96 9.94
C ALA A 215 12.04 19.88 9.45
N GLN A 216 13.28 20.27 9.13
CA GLN A 216 14.34 19.32 8.76
C GLN A 216 14.69 18.38 9.91
N ARG A 217 14.86 18.87 11.13
CA ARG A 217 15.10 18.00 12.31
C ARG A 217 13.94 17.04 12.56
N ALA A 218 12.71 17.48 12.31
CA ALA A 218 11.54 16.61 12.43
C ALA A 218 11.57 15.49 11.38
N LEU A 219 11.93 15.80 10.13
CA LEU A 219 12.08 14.83 9.06
C LEU A 219 13.19 13.83 9.36
N ASP A 220 14.35 14.28 9.80
CA ASP A 220 15.49 13.41 10.13
C ASP A 220 15.14 12.43 11.25
N ARG A 221 14.45 12.90 12.29
CA ARG A 221 14.00 12.03 13.40
C ARG A 221 12.93 11.03 12.94
N TYR A 222 11.98 11.50 12.12
CA TYR A 222 10.97 10.65 11.53
C TYR A 222 11.62 9.55 10.67
N ALA A 223 12.57 9.92 9.80
CA ALA A 223 13.29 8.99 8.94
C ALA A 223 14.06 7.96 9.76
N CYS A 224 14.80 8.36 10.78
CA CYS A 224 15.51 7.43 11.68
C CYS A 224 14.56 6.41 12.35
N THR A 225 13.38 6.87 12.80
CA THR A 225 12.36 5.99 13.38
C THR A 225 11.78 5.04 12.34
N PHE A 226 11.54 5.51 11.13
CA PHE A 226 11.04 4.69 10.03
C PHE A 226 12.07 3.64 9.62
N ASP A 227 13.33 4.03 9.49
CA ASP A 227 14.44 3.14 9.12
C ASP A 227 14.68 2.04 10.16
N ALA A 228 14.47 2.31 11.44
CA ALA A 228 14.52 1.26 12.47
C ALA A 228 13.49 0.15 12.20
N MET A 229 12.32 0.48 11.64
CA MET A 229 11.34 -0.51 11.21
C MET A 229 11.78 -1.24 9.93
N LEU A 230 12.43 -0.55 8.99
CA LEU A 230 13.03 -1.21 7.81
C LEU A 230 14.10 -2.21 8.22
N VAL A 231 14.94 -1.89 9.21
CA VAL A 231 15.95 -2.81 9.76
C VAL A 231 15.30 -4.05 10.40
N ASN A 232 14.17 -3.88 11.11
CA ASN A 232 13.41 -5.02 11.64
C ASN A 232 12.86 -5.90 10.52
N LEU A 233 12.33 -5.30 9.45
CA LEU A 233 11.84 -6.03 8.28
C LEU A 233 12.98 -6.69 7.50
N GLN A 234 14.17 -6.06 7.43
CA GLN A 234 15.36 -6.66 6.88
C GLN A 234 15.71 -7.97 7.61
N ALA A 235 15.70 -7.96 8.92
CA ALA A 235 16.04 -9.14 9.73
C ALA A 235 15.05 -10.31 9.55
N VAL A 236 13.81 -10.05 9.11
CA VAL A 236 12.77 -11.07 8.94
C VAL A 236 12.66 -11.56 7.50
N LEU A 237 12.80 -10.65 6.52
CA LEU A 237 12.46 -10.91 5.12
C LEU A 237 13.67 -10.91 4.19
N ASP A 238 14.76 -10.23 4.57
CA ASP A 238 15.95 -9.99 3.76
C ASP A 238 15.59 -9.54 2.32
N PRO A 239 14.82 -8.43 2.16
CA PRO A 239 14.38 -8.00 0.85
C PRO A 239 15.53 -7.29 0.09
N GLU A 240 15.45 -7.31 -1.23
CA GLU A 240 16.38 -6.58 -2.12
C GLU A 240 16.04 -5.07 -2.16
N VAL A 241 14.76 -4.74 -1.91
CA VAL A 241 14.27 -3.37 -2.05
C VAL A 241 13.06 -3.10 -1.17
N PHE A 242 13.05 -1.91 -0.56
CA PHE A 242 11.88 -1.27 0.02
C PHE A 242 11.38 -0.18 -0.93
N VAL A 243 10.10 -0.23 -1.29
CA VAL A 243 9.44 0.78 -2.11
C VAL A 243 8.51 1.60 -1.23
N ILE A 244 8.73 2.88 -1.19
CA ILE A 244 7.93 3.82 -0.41
C ILE A 244 6.86 4.41 -1.31
N ALA A 245 5.60 4.19 -0.94
CA ALA A 245 4.40 4.66 -1.62
C ALA A 245 3.57 5.57 -0.70
N GLY A 246 2.48 6.11 -1.22
CA GLY A 246 1.55 6.96 -0.47
C GLY A 246 1.75 8.45 -0.72
N GLY A 247 0.88 9.28 -0.13
CA GLY A 247 0.75 10.68 -0.51
C GLY A 247 2.00 11.54 -0.31
N ILE A 248 2.84 11.22 0.67
CA ILE A 248 4.07 11.99 0.94
C ILE A 248 5.32 11.41 0.26
N SER A 249 5.23 10.26 -0.38
CA SER A 249 6.38 9.63 -1.05
C SER A 249 6.82 10.35 -2.32
N CYS A 250 5.99 11.26 -2.85
CA CYS A 250 6.34 12.08 -4.00
C CYS A 250 7.37 13.18 -3.69
N HIS A 251 7.65 13.45 -2.40
CA HIS A 251 8.67 14.41 -1.99
C HIS A 251 10.04 13.74 -1.92
N PRO A 252 11.02 14.15 -2.76
CA PRO A 252 12.35 13.54 -2.78
C PRO A 252 13.08 13.66 -1.44
N GLU A 253 12.82 14.72 -0.68
CA GLU A 253 13.40 14.97 0.64
C GLU A 253 13.12 13.83 1.63
N LEU A 254 11.95 13.20 1.55
CA LEU A 254 11.62 12.03 2.36
C LEU A 254 12.55 10.86 2.06
N ILE A 255 12.74 10.55 0.77
CA ILE A 255 13.57 9.42 0.34
C ILE A 255 15.04 9.66 0.66
N ASP A 256 15.49 10.89 0.47
CA ASP A 256 16.85 11.30 0.79
C ASP A 256 17.10 11.24 2.31
N ALA A 257 16.11 11.64 3.12
CA ALA A 257 16.18 11.50 4.58
C ALA A 257 16.26 10.02 4.99
N LEU A 258 15.39 9.13 4.46
CA LEU A 258 15.44 7.69 4.74
C LEU A 258 16.81 7.09 4.38
N ARG A 259 17.37 7.46 3.24
CA ARG A 259 18.70 6.97 2.83
C ARG A 259 19.82 7.50 3.71
N SER A 260 19.73 8.77 4.12
CA SER A 260 20.77 9.42 4.91
C SER A 260 20.75 9.03 6.39
N GLN A 261 19.56 8.70 6.94
CA GLN A 261 19.41 8.29 8.33
C GLN A 261 19.59 6.77 8.55
N MET A 262 19.58 5.96 7.51
CA MET A 262 19.78 4.50 7.60
C MET A 262 21.02 4.11 8.40
N PRO A 263 22.20 4.75 8.26
CA PRO A 263 23.36 4.43 9.10
C PRO A 263 23.10 4.63 10.59
N ALA A 264 22.31 5.64 10.98
CA ALA A 264 21.96 5.86 12.38
C ALA A 264 21.02 4.78 12.91
N ALA A 265 20.09 4.30 12.10
CA ALA A 265 19.22 3.17 12.45
C ALA A 265 19.98 1.84 12.58
N LEU A 266 21.13 1.71 11.91
CA LEU A 266 22.02 0.55 11.94
C LEU A 266 23.09 0.63 13.02
N ALA A 267 23.21 1.73 13.75
CA ALA A 267 24.24 1.90 14.76
C ALA A 267 24.19 0.78 15.82
N GLY A 268 25.31 0.09 16.01
CA GLY A 268 25.43 -1.08 16.87
C GLY A 268 25.18 -2.43 16.20
N TYR A 269 24.75 -2.45 14.95
CA TYR A 269 24.56 -3.69 14.16
C TYR A 269 25.68 -3.94 13.14
N GLU A 270 26.62 -3.03 12.96
CA GLU A 270 27.63 -3.03 11.88
C GLU A 270 28.43 -4.33 11.85
N GLY A 271 28.80 -4.85 13.01
CA GLY A 271 29.54 -6.11 13.12
C GLY A 271 28.74 -7.34 12.71
N PHE A 272 27.42 -7.33 12.92
CA PHE A 272 26.54 -8.45 12.56
C PHE A 272 26.10 -8.40 11.09
N LEU A 273 26.04 -7.21 10.50
CA LEU A 273 25.60 -6.99 9.13
C LEU A 273 26.76 -6.92 8.13
N ALA A 274 28.00 -7.12 8.62
CA ALA A 274 29.19 -7.09 7.76
C ALA A 274 29.07 -8.08 6.59
N GLY A 275 29.07 -7.54 5.36
CA GLY A 275 28.94 -8.33 4.14
C GLY A 275 27.49 -8.63 3.70
N ILE A 276 26.48 -8.19 4.44
CA ILE A 276 25.09 -8.26 4.00
C ILE A 276 24.76 -6.97 3.24
N PRO A 277 24.38 -7.06 1.95
CA PRO A 277 23.95 -5.87 1.20
C PRO A 277 22.69 -5.26 1.83
N MET A 278 22.74 -3.96 2.07
CA MET A 278 21.53 -3.26 2.51
C MET A 278 20.53 -3.12 1.36
N PRO A 279 19.23 -3.27 1.63
CA PRO A 279 18.21 -3.13 0.60
C PRO A 279 18.17 -1.72 0.04
N GLN A 280 17.78 -1.61 -1.21
CA GLN A 280 17.54 -0.30 -1.82
C GLN A 280 16.26 0.31 -1.23
N VAL A 281 16.24 1.63 -1.07
CA VAL A 281 15.03 2.39 -0.78
C VAL A 281 14.66 3.18 -2.04
N LYS A 282 13.49 2.90 -2.60
CA LYS A 282 12.98 3.50 -3.84
C LYS A 282 11.62 4.17 -3.62
N VAL A 283 11.25 5.09 -4.49
CA VAL A 283 9.89 5.63 -4.59
C VAL A 283 9.05 4.69 -5.45
N ALA A 284 7.76 4.56 -5.12
CA ALA A 284 6.77 3.89 -5.96
C ALA A 284 6.64 4.61 -7.32
N GLU A 285 6.60 3.85 -8.42
CA GLU A 285 6.55 4.42 -9.77
C GLU A 285 5.12 4.60 -10.30
N LEU A 286 4.16 3.80 -9.82
CA LEU A 286 2.79 3.79 -10.36
C LEU A 286 1.84 4.75 -9.62
N GLY A 287 2.27 5.31 -8.50
CA GLY A 287 1.45 6.27 -7.75
C GLY A 287 0.06 5.74 -7.40
N ASN A 288 -0.97 6.53 -7.72
CA ASN A 288 -2.37 6.20 -7.42
C ASN A 288 -2.97 5.09 -8.31
N ASP A 289 -2.26 4.61 -9.31
CA ASP A 289 -2.73 3.57 -10.22
C ASP A 289 -2.19 2.17 -9.82
N ALA A 290 -1.25 2.09 -8.88
CA ALA A 290 -0.61 0.84 -8.45
C ALA A 290 -1.61 -0.28 -8.13
N ASN A 291 -2.72 0.07 -7.46
CA ASN A 291 -3.76 -0.89 -7.09
C ASN A 291 -4.45 -1.51 -8.31
N LEU A 292 -4.69 -0.73 -9.37
CA LEU A 292 -5.29 -1.22 -10.62
C LEU A 292 -4.37 -2.22 -11.31
N TYR A 293 -3.07 -1.91 -11.39
CA TYR A 293 -2.07 -2.82 -11.96
C TYR A 293 -1.97 -4.12 -11.16
N GLY A 294 -1.96 -4.03 -9.83
CA GLY A 294 -1.92 -5.22 -8.97
C GLY A 294 -3.17 -6.08 -9.04
N ALA A 295 -4.35 -5.46 -9.10
CA ALA A 295 -5.61 -6.16 -9.30
C ALA A 295 -5.61 -6.92 -10.64
N VAL A 296 -5.15 -6.28 -11.72
CA VAL A 296 -5.02 -6.93 -13.03
C VAL A 296 -3.97 -8.03 -13.02
N GLN A 297 -2.85 -7.85 -12.34
CA GLN A 297 -1.83 -8.91 -12.17
C GLN A 297 -2.42 -10.18 -11.54
N GLU A 298 -3.29 -10.03 -10.53
CA GLU A 298 -3.99 -11.18 -9.94
C GLU A 298 -5.00 -11.79 -10.91
N ALA A 299 -5.76 -10.97 -11.65
CA ALA A 299 -6.69 -11.46 -12.66
C ALA A 299 -5.98 -12.27 -13.78
N MET A 300 -4.80 -11.82 -14.22
CA MET A 300 -3.98 -12.53 -15.22
C MET A 300 -3.57 -13.93 -14.76
N ARG A 301 -3.43 -14.17 -13.45
CA ARG A 301 -3.10 -15.49 -12.90
C ARG A 301 -4.22 -16.48 -13.02
N LEU A 302 -5.49 -16.02 -13.03
CA LEU A 302 -6.65 -16.86 -13.22
C LEU A 302 -6.76 -17.39 -14.65
N SER A 303 -5.98 -16.85 -15.58
CA SER A 303 -6.02 -17.18 -17.01
C SER A 303 -4.89 -18.11 -17.46
N LYS A 304 -4.05 -18.52 -16.51
CA LYS A 304 -2.98 -19.53 -16.70
C LYS A 304 -3.43 -20.90 -16.22
#